data_1f752191d33983921cb9ea998f504962
#
_entry.id   1f752191d33983921cb9ea998f504962
#
_cell.length_a   1.000
_cell.length_b   1.000
_cell.length_c   1.000
_cell.angle_alpha   90.00
_cell.angle_beta   90.00
_cell.angle_gamma   90.00
#
_symmetry.space_group_name_H-M   'P 1'
#
loop_
_entity.id
_entity.type
_entity.pdbx_description
1 polymer ?
#
loop_
_entity_poly.entity_id
_entity_poly.type
_entity_poly.pdbx_seq_one_letter_code
_entity_poly.pdbx_strand_id
1 'polypeptide(L)'
;MKLALLSIAVASQLSSPLVIAVGDRVPVIDVQRSCKATAATNKAMDLDLSQSVANCLRDEDTARRQLIGIWSTYSTSIRDRCEKEATITPGSASYVDLLTCIQMTDASNLSPTTGLRGASKDRNKD
;
A
#
# COMPACT_ATOMS: atom_id res chain seq x y z
N MET A 1 -21.19 62.99 -31.82
CA MET A 1 -20.42 62.27 -30.80
C MET A 1 -21.02 60.87 -30.63
N LYS A 2 -20.34 59.84 -31.16
CA LYS A 2 -20.80 58.45 -31.02
C LYS A 2 -19.93 57.79 -29.97
N LEU A 3 -20.51 57.44 -28.81
CA LEU A 3 -19.84 56.68 -27.76
C LEU A 3 -19.93 55.19 -28.14
N ALA A 4 -18.78 54.58 -28.41
CA ALA A 4 -18.66 53.17 -28.59
C ALA A 4 -18.47 52.50 -27.21
N LEU A 5 -19.46 51.70 -26.79
CA LEU A 5 -19.38 50.88 -25.59
C LEU A 5 -18.57 49.59 -25.92
N LEU A 6 -17.34 49.49 -25.39
CA LEU A 6 -16.58 48.27 -25.42
C LEU A 6 -17.09 47.32 -24.31
N SER A 7 -17.73 46.24 -24.72
CA SER A 7 -18.11 45.15 -23.80
C SER A 7 -16.89 44.24 -23.61
N ILE A 8 -16.31 44.25 -22.41
CA ILE A 8 -15.25 43.33 -22.02
C ILE A 8 -15.93 42.05 -21.50
N ALA A 9 -15.89 41.01 -22.29
CA ALA A 9 -16.28 39.65 -21.84
C ALA A 9 -15.16 39.05 -21.00
N VAL A 10 -15.39 38.97 -19.68
CA VAL A 10 -14.50 38.26 -18.75
C VAL A 10 -14.85 36.79 -18.85
N ALA A 11 -14.02 36.02 -19.55
CA ALA A 11 -14.10 34.56 -19.57
C ALA A 11 -13.58 34.02 -18.23
N SER A 12 -14.48 33.67 -17.33
CA SER A 12 -14.15 32.97 -16.09
C SER A 12 -13.72 31.54 -16.43
N GLN A 13 -12.43 31.26 -16.42
CA GLN A 13 -11.89 29.92 -16.51
C GLN A 13 -12.16 29.21 -15.18
N LEU A 14 -13.17 28.36 -15.14
CA LEU A 14 -13.41 27.40 -14.08
C LEU A 14 -12.30 26.36 -14.10
N SER A 15 -11.20 26.63 -13.38
CA SER A 15 -10.21 25.62 -13.05
C SER A 15 -10.86 24.64 -12.08
N SER A 16 -11.41 23.53 -12.59
CA SER A 16 -11.88 22.44 -11.75
C SER A 16 -10.68 21.86 -11.00
N PRO A 17 -10.65 21.89 -9.66
CA PRO A 17 -9.63 21.16 -8.92
C PRO A 17 -9.78 19.68 -9.25
N LEU A 18 -8.71 19.05 -9.73
CA LEU A 18 -8.64 17.60 -9.85
C LEU A 18 -8.70 17.02 -8.43
N VAL A 19 -9.90 16.67 -8.00
CA VAL A 19 -10.11 15.92 -6.76
C VAL A 19 -9.59 14.50 -7.04
N ILE A 20 -8.31 14.27 -6.75
CA ILE A 20 -7.76 12.91 -6.77
C ILE A 20 -8.33 12.22 -5.55
N ALA A 21 -9.18 11.22 -5.78
CA ALA A 21 -9.71 10.41 -4.70
C ALA A 21 -8.56 9.85 -3.85
N VAL A 22 -8.69 9.93 -2.52
CA VAL A 22 -7.64 9.51 -1.56
C VAL A 22 -7.19 8.06 -1.80
N GLY A 23 -8.05 7.19 -2.35
CA GLY A 23 -7.74 5.81 -2.68
C GLY A 23 -6.90 5.59 -3.95
N ASP A 24 -6.63 6.62 -4.75
CA ASP A 24 -5.89 6.45 -6.02
C ASP A 24 -4.36 6.56 -5.87
N ARG A 25 -3.88 6.81 -4.67
CA ARG A 25 -2.45 6.91 -4.36
C ARG A 25 -2.05 5.92 -3.27
N VAL A 26 -0.80 5.46 -3.34
CA VAL A 26 -0.18 4.72 -2.25
C VAL A 26 -0.26 5.56 -0.97
N PRO A 27 -0.76 5.00 0.15
CA PRO A 27 -0.90 5.73 1.41
C PRO A 27 0.45 6.22 1.94
N VAL A 28 0.43 7.25 2.77
CA VAL A 28 1.63 7.73 3.46
C VAL A 28 1.75 6.98 4.79
N ILE A 29 2.80 6.19 4.93
CA ILE A 29 3.10 5.40 6.14
C ILE A 29 4.34 5.97 6.85
N ASP A 30 4.26 6.15 8.17
CA ASP A 30 5.41 6.54 8.99
C ASP A 30 6.32 5.33 9.28
N VAL A 31 7.11 4.96 8.29
CA VAL A 31 8.05 3.83 8.38
C VAL A 31 9.23 4.11 9.31
N GLN A 32 9.56 5.36 9.60
CA GLN A 32 10.59 5.70 10.57
C GLN A 32 10.22 5.17 11.97
N ARG A 33 8.97 5.39 12.34
CA ARG A 33 8.44 4.92 13.62
C ARG A 33 8.45 3.39 13.68
N SER A 34 7.99 2.74 12.64
CA SER A 34 7.92 1.27 12.55
C SER A 34 9.31 0.64 12.61
N CYS A 35 10.27 1.12 11.81
CA CYS A 35 11.63 0.61 11.80
C CYS A 35 12.35 0.78 13.15
N LYS A 36 12.15 1.92 13.82
CA LYS A 36 12.71 2.14 15.17
C LYS A 36 12.09 1.21 16.20
N ALA A 37 10.76 1.00 16.17
CA ALA A 37 10.06 0.10 17.07
C ALA A 37 10.52 -1.35 16.90
N THR A 38 10.65 -1.82 15.65
CA THR A 38 11.16 -3.15 15.34
C THR A 38 12.59 -3.35 15.83
N ALA A 39 13.47 -2.39 15.58
CA ALA A 39 14.86 -2.46 16.06
C ALA A 39 14.95 -2.52 17.61
N ALA A 40 14.11 -1.73 18.30
CA ALA A 40 14.04 -1.76 19.76
C ALA A 40 13.55 -3.11 20.30
N THR A 41 12.54 -3.69 19.68
CA THR A 41 11.98 -5.02 20.04
C THR A 41 13.03 -6.11 19.82
N ASN A 42 13.71 -6.13 18.67
CA ASN A 42 14.74 -7.10 18.36
C ASN A 42 15.90 -7.04 19.36
N LYS A 43 16.31 -5.81 19.73
CA LYS A 43 17.34 -5.62 20.75
C LYS A 43 16.88 -6.13 22.12
N ALA A 44 15.64 -5.88 22.51
CA ALA A 44 15.11 -6.36 23.79
C ALA A 44 14.99 -7.89 23.85
N MET A 45 14.83 -8.55 22.70
CA MET A 45 14.75 -10.00 22.56
C MET A 45 16.12 -10.67 22.33
N ASP A 46 17.21 -9.92 22.33
CA ASP A 46 18.59 -10.39 22.06
C ASP A 46 18.71 -11.17 20.75
N LEU A 47 18.04 -10.67 19.71
CA LEU A 47 18.08 -11.28 18.37
C LEU A 47 19.29 -10.78 17.59
N ASP A 48 20.26 -11.64 17.37
CA ASP A 48 21.50 -11.35 16.64
C ASP A 48 21.28 -10.92 15.18
N LEU A 49 20.15 -11.27 14.60
CA LEU A 49 19.76 -10.92 13.23
C LEU A 49 18.95 -9.62 13.16
N SER A 50 19.13 -8.71 14.12
CA SER A 50 18.44 -7.45 14.11
C SER A 50 18.80 -6.63 12.87
N GLN A 51 17.83 -6.46 11.99
CA GLN A 51 17.95 -5.54 10.88
C GLN A 51 18.18 -4.11 11.42
N SER A 52 19.20 -3.43 10.92
CA SER A 52 19.44 -2.04 11.29
C SER A 52 18.28 -1.15 10.83
N VAL A 53 18.02 -0.06 11.55
CA VAL A 53 17.02 0.93 11.13
C VAL A 53 17.25 1.41 9.69
N ALA A 54 18.52 1.59 9.30
CA ALA A 54 18.87 2.01 7.94
C ALA A 54 18.50 0.97 6.87
N ASN A 55 18.71 -0.31 7.14
CA ASN A 55 18.31 -1.38 6.23
C ASN A 55 16.78 -1.49 6.14
N CYS A 56 16.09 -1.44 7.27
CA CYS A 56 14.63 -1.40 7.31
C CYS A 56 14.07 -0.26 6.45
N LEU A 57 14.56 0.96 6.62
CA LEU A 57 14.11 2.11 5.84
C LEU A 57 14.38 1.95 4.34
N ARG A 58 15.46 1.29 3.94
CA ARG A 58 15.77 1.01 2.54
C ARG A 58 14.78 0.00 1.94
N ASP A 59 14.44 -1.04 2.68
CA ASP A 59 13.47 -2.05 2.25
C ASP A 59 12.07 -1.44 2.13
N GLU A 60 11.67 -0.59 3.08
CA GLU A 60 10.42 0.15 3.04
C GLU A 60 10.33 1.09 1.83
N ASP A 61 11.39 1.84 1.53
CA ASP A 61 11.45 2.71 0.36
C ASP A 61 11.38 1.93 -0.96
N THR A 62 12.02 0.76 -1.01
CA THR A 62 11.96 -0.14 -2.16
C THR A 62 10.55 -0.67 -2.37
N ALA A 63 9.88 -1.12 -1.32
CA ALA A 63 8.50 -1.58 -1.36
C ALA A 63 7.54 -0.46 -1.80
N ARG A 64 7.71 0.75 -1.26
CA ARG A 64 6.91 1.92 -1.64
C ARG A 64 7.04 2.23 -3.13
N ARG A 65 8.25 2.20 -3.69
CA ARG A 65 8.46 2.44 -5.14
C ARG A 65 7.79 1.38 -5.99
N GLN A 66 7.84 0.12 -5.60
CA GLN A 66 7.13 -0.96 -6.29
C GLN A 66 5.62 -0.75 -6.24
N LEU A 67 5.07 -0.40 -5.07
CA LEU A 67 3.64 -0.10 -4.91
C LEU A 67 3.19 1.05 -5.83
N ILE A 68 3.96 2.13 -5.94
CA ILE A 68 3.63 3.24 -6.84
C ILE A 68 3.46 2.76 -8.28
N GLY A 69 4.30 1.83 -8.73
CA GLY A 69 4.25 1.30 -10.09
C GLY A 69 3.05 0.40 -10.39
N ILE A 70 2.49 -0.25 -9.37
CA ILE A 70 1.41 -1.23 -9.54
C ILE A 70 0.07 -0.82 -8.93
N TRP A 71 0.03 0.24 -8.13
CA TRP A 71 -1.13 0.62 -7.30
C TRP A 71 -2.44 0.74 -8.08
N SER A 72 -2.40 1.41 -9.23
CA SER A 72 -3.58 1.64 -10.06
C SER A 72 -4.08 0.38 -10.78
N THR A 73 -3.29 -0.69 -10.83
CA THR A 73 -3.69 -1.95 -11.49
C THR A 73 -4.62 -2.80 -10.61
N TYR A 74 -4.69 -2.50 -9.32
CA TYR A 74 -5.55 -3.22 -8.37
C TYR A 74 -6.85 -2.48 -8.10
N SER A 75 -7.92 -3.24 -7.84
CA SER A 75 -9.22 -2.67 -7.48
C SER A 75 -9.15 -1.91 -6.16
N THR A 76 -10.00 -0.90 -6.01
CA THR A 76 -10.11 -0.12 -4.77
C THR A 76 -10.34 -1.02 -3.55
N SER A 77 -11.18 -2.05 -3.68
CA SER A 77 -11.49 -2.97 -2.58
C SER A 77 -10.27 -3.76 -2.10
N ILE A 78 -9.37 -4.16 -3.00
CA ILE A 78 -8.10 -4.83 -2.66
C ILE A 78 -7.16 -3.84 -1.96
N ARG A 79 -7.01 -2.66 -2.53
CA ARG A 79 -6.15 -1.61 -1.98
C ARG A 79 -6.58 -1.22 -0.56
N ASP A 80 -7.87 -0.96 -0.34
CA ASP A 80 -8.42 -0.60 0.97
C ASP A 80 -8.27 -1.70 2.00
N ARG A 81 -8.46 -2.97 1.61
CA ARG A 81 -8.27 -4.10 2.49
C ARG A 81 -6.81 -4.24 2.91
N CYS A 82 -5.88 -4.23 1.95
CA CYS A 82 -4.47 -4.38 2.24
C CYS A 82 -3.91 -3.19 3.02
N GLU A 83 -4.39 -1.97 2.77
CA GLU A 83 -4.03 -0.78 3.55
C GLU A 83 -4.46 -0.93 5.02
N LYS A 84 -5.70 -1.37 5.25
CA LYS A 84 -6.19 -1.63 6.61
C LYS A 84 -5.36 -2.69 7.34
N GLU A 85 -5.04 -3.79 6.67
CA GLU A 85 -4.21 -4.86 7.24
C GLU A 85 -2.80 -4.36 7.57
N ALA A 86 -2.16 -3.62 6.66
CA ALA A 86 -0.81 -3.10 6.85
C ALA A 86 -0.70 -1.99 7.90
N THR A 87 -1.82 -1.35 8.27
CA THR A 87 -1.84 -0.20 9.20
C THR A 87 -2.59 -0.47 10.50
N ILE A 88 -3.15 -1.68 10.68
CA ILE A 88 -4.02 -2.02 11.83
C ILE A 88 -3.31 -1.88 13.17
N THR A 89 -2.01 -2.16 13.23
CA THR A 89 -1.24 -2.07 14.47
C THR A 89 -0.50 -0.73 14.53
N PRO A 90 -0.84 0.17 15.47
CA PRO A 90 -0.13 1.42 15.63
C PRO A 90 1.38 1.21 15.86
N GLY A 91 2.21 1.86 15.05
CA GLY A 91 3.67 1.79 15.16
C GLY A 91 4.32 0.60 14.45
N SER A 92 3.54 -0.26 13.78
CA SER A 92 4.07 -1.34 12.94
C SER A 92 3.62 -1.26 11.48
N ALA A 93 3.05 -0.14 11.07
CA ALA A 93 2.66 0.06 9.68
C ALA A 93 3.87 -0.01 8.73
N SER A 94 3.72 -0.70 7.59
CA SER A 94 4.83 -1.05 6.70
C SER A 94 4.39 -1.10 5.23
N TYR A 95 5.21 -0.55 4.34
CA TYR A 95 5.04 -0.71 2.89
C TYR A 95 5.37 -2.13 2.43
N VAL A 96 6.29 -2.83 3.11
CA VAL A 96 6.61 -4.23 2.83
C VAL A 96 5.39 -5.11 3.07
N ASP A 97 4.67 -4.90 4.18
CA ASP A 97 3.44 -5.63 4.49
C ASP A 97 2.33 -5.32 3.49
N LEU A 98 2.17 -4.04 3.13
CA LEU A 98 1.21 -3.61 2.13
C LEU A 98 1.48 -4.23 0.76
N LEU A 99 2.73 -4.22 0.32
CA LEU A 99 3.16 -4.86 -0.95
C LEU A 99 2.91 -6.37 -0.92
N THR A 100 3.24 -7.02 0.19
CA THR A 100 3.04 -8.46 0.38
C THR A 100 1.56 -8.81 0.29
N CYS A 101 0.68 -8.07 0.96
CA CYS A 101 -0.77 -8.28 0.88
C CYS A 101 -1.28 -8.16 -0.56
N ILE A 102 -0.86 -7.14 -1.30
CA ILE A 102 -1.23 -6.92 -2.70
C ILE A 102 -0.77 -8.10 -3.58
N GLN A 103 0.47 -8.55 -3.44
CA GLN A 103 1.04 -9.65 -4.21
C GLN A 103 0.38 -11.00 -3.88
N MET A 104 0.05 -11.26 -2.63
CA MET A 104 -0.67 -12.46 -2.22
C MET A 104 -2.09 -12.52 -2.81
N THR A 105 -2.72 -11.38 -2.98
CA THR A 105 -4.04 -11.30 -3.63
C THR A 105 -3.95 -11.69 -5.10
N ASP A 106 -2.90 -11.30 -5.80
CA ASP A 106 -2.63 -11.72 -7.18
C ASP A 106 -2.41 -13.23 -7.27
N ALA A 107 -1.57 -13.78 -6.40
CA ALA A 107 -1.30 -15.21 -6.37
C ALA A 107 -2.56 -16.05 -6.12
N SER A 108 -3.48 -15.57 -5.28
CA SER A 108 -4.77 -16.25 -5.04
C SER A 108 -5.70 -16.21 -6.26
N ASN A 109 -5.62 -15.15 -7.07
CA ASN A 109 -6.41 -15.03 -8.30
C ASN A 109 -5.84 -15.89 -9.44
N LEU A 110 -4.53 -16.20 -9.41
CA LEU A 110 -3.84 -17.00 -10.41
C LEU A 110 -3.84 -18.51 -10.08
N SER A 111 -4.17 -18.89 -8.84
CA SER A 111 -4.30 -20.30 -8.47
C SER A 111 -5.66 -20.84 -8.88
N PRO A 112 -5.76 -21.65 -9.94
CA PRO A 112 -6.94 -22.47 -10.13
C PRO A 112 -7.04 -23.39 -8.92
N THR A 113 -8.25 -23.61 -8.45
CA THR A 113 -8.67 -24.38 -7.26
C THR A 113 -8.26 -25.86 -7.24
N THR A 114 -7.11 -26.22 -7.78
CA THR A 114 -6.69 -27.61 -8.01
C THR A 114 -5.70 -28.15 -6.98
N GLY A 115 -5.20 -27.34 -6.03
CA GLY A 115 -4.01 -27.71 -5.25
C GLY A 115 -4.23 -28.27 -3.84
N LEU A 116 -5.37 -28.06 -3.18
CA LEU A 116 -5.49 -28.38 -1.75
C LEU A 116 -6.60 -29.38 -1.38
N ARG A 117 -7.19 -30.06 -2.36
CA ARG A 117 -8.22 -31.08 -2.09
C ARG A 117 -7.67 -32.48 -1.76
N GLY A 118 -6.36 -32.69 -1.77
CA GLY A 118 -5.76 -34.01 -1.70
C GLY A 118 -5.08 -34.39 -0.40
N ALA A 119 -4.75 -33.45 0.47
CA ALA A 119 -3.83 -33.72 1.58
C ALA A 119 -4.47 -34.31 2.86
N SER A 120 -5.81 -34.34 2.97
CA SER A 120 -6.47 -34.74 4.22
C SER A 120 -7.29 -36.04 4.12
N LYS A 121 -7.30 -36.74 3.00
CA LYS A 121 -8.27 -37.88 2.79
C LYS A 121 -7.72 -39.26 3.08
N ASP A 122 -6.44 -39.47 3.32
CA ASP A 122 -5.85 -40.79 3.47
C ASP A 122 -5.34 -41.16 4.88
N ARG A 123 -5.91 -40.54 5.93
CA ARG A 123 -5.45 -40.85 7.30
C ARG A 123 -6.32 -41.85 8.05
N ASN A 124 -7.31 -42.48 7.42
CA ASN A 124 -8.16 -43.50 8.06
C ASN A 124 -8.40 -44.67 7.08
N LYS A 125 -7.35 -45.47 6.85
CA LYS A 125 -7.45 -46.86 6.39
C LYS A 125 -6.31 -47.62 7.05
N ASP A 126 -6.54 -48.05 8.26
CA ASP A 126 -6.06 -49.32 8.85
C ASP A 126 -7.09 -49.75 9.91
#